data_22343c6454cdcd7fc4a499c088ba886b
#
_entry.id   22343c6454cdcd7fc4a499c088ba886b
#
_cell.length_a   1.000
_cell.length_b   1.000
_cell.length_c   1.000
_cell.angle_alpha   90.00
_cell.angle_beta   90.00
_cell.angle_gamma   90.00
#
_symmetry.space_group_name_H-M   'P 1'
#
loop_
_entity.id
_entity.type
_entity.pdbx_description
1 polymer ?
#
loop_
_entity_poly.entity_id
_entity_poly.type
_entity_poly.pdbx_seq_one_letter_code
_entity_poly.pdbx_strand_id
1 'polypeptide(L)'
;MVTELVEKLEEIPLDNSDPDRTTKIGTLANPAIRQKLITFLRSNRDVFAWSHKDMLGIDPSVMVHRLNVSPSFPPVRQKKRVFAPERDRAIAKEVRKLQEASFIREVYYPNWLANVVMVKKASGKWRMCVDFTDLNKACPKDSYPLLRVDVLVDSTAQH
;
A
#
# COMPACT_ATOMS: atom_id res chain seq x y z
N MET A 1 -5.91 -4.92 -19.28
CA MET A 1 -5.93 -3.76 -20.18
C MET A 1 -5.23 -2.63 -19.44
N VAL A 2 -4.05 -2.20 -19.89
CA VAL A 2 -3.37 -1.02 -19.33
C VAL A 2 -4.05 0.17 -19.99
N THR A 3 -4.79 0.98 -19.25
CA THR A 3 -5.36 2.22 -19.74
C THR A 3 -4.20 3.15 -20.07
N GLU A 4 -3.95 3.43 -21.34
CA GLU A 4 -3.00 4.45 -21.73
C GLU A 4 -3.49 5.81 -21.22
N LEU A 5 -2.59 6.58 -20.63
CA LEU A 5 -2.90 7.93 -20.19
C LEU A 5 -3.20 8.78 -21.42
N VAL A 6 -4.34 9.46 -21.42
CA VAL A 6 -4.82 10.28 -22.54
C VAL A 6 -3.96 11.53 -22.76
N GLU A 7 -3.20 11.96 -21.74
CA GLU A 7 -2.36 13.15 -21.80
C GLU A 7 -0.97 12.93 -21.15
N LYS A 8 -0.03 13.79 -21.54
CA LYS A 8 1.28 13.85 -20.92
C LYS A 8 1.15 14.42 -19.49
N LEU A 9 1.84 13.76 -18.55
CA LEU A 9 1.91 14.22 -17.17
C LEU A 9 3.21 14.99 -16.92
N GLU A 10 3.12 16.05 -16.14
CA GLU A 10 4.25 16.82 -15.62
C GLU A 10 4.39 16.56 -14.12
N GLU A 11 5.61 16.36 -13.65
CA GLU A 11 5.93 16.14 -12.25
C GLU A 11 6.15 17.47 -11.55
N ILE A 12 5.46 17.70 -10.44
CA ILE A 12 5.45 18.97 -9.70
C ILE A 12 5.82 18.70 -8.24
N PRO A 13 6.82 19.42 -7.68
CA PRO A 13 7.13 19.35 -6.27
C PRO A 13 6.01 19.99 -5.44
N LEU A 14 5.54 19.27 -4.42
CA LEU A 14 4.56 19.78 -3.46
C LEU A 14 5.20 20.42 -2.24
N ASP A 15 6.43 20.04 -1.91
CA ASP A 15 7.20 20.60 -0.81
C ASP A 15 8.50 21.23 -1.33
N ASN A 16 8.73 22.49 -1.01
CA ASN A 16 9.96 23.18 -1.41
C ASN A 16 11.18 22.72 -0.59
N SER A 17 10.95 22.14 0.58
CA SER A 17 12.02 21.63 1.46
C SER A 17 12.44 20.20 1.12
N ASP A 18 11.62 19.46 0.38
CA ASP A 18 11.85 18.07 0.01
C ASP A 18 11.45 17.85 -1.47
N PRO A 19 12.41 17.94 -2.40
CA PRO A 19 12.15 17.83 -3.83
C PRO A 19 11.66 16.44 -4.26
N ASP A 20 11.80 15.40 -3.42
CA ASP A 20 11.31 14.06 -3.70
C ASP A 20 9.80 13.92 -3.44
N ARG A 21 9.18 14.91 -2.78
CA ARG A 21 7.74 14.98 -2.54
C ARG A 21 7.02 15.57 -3.73
N THR A 22 6.85 14.78 -4.76
CA THR A 22 6.26 15.20 -6.03
C THR A 22 4.89 14.58 -6.27
N THR A 23 4.09 15.22 -7.13
CA THR A 23 2.89 14.66 -7.73
C THR A 23 2.87 14.90 -9.23
N LYS A 24 1.97 14.23 -9.95
CA LYS A 24 1.85 14.37 -11.40
C LYS A 24 0.56 15.06 -11.75
N ILE A 25 0.65 16.08 -12.61
CA ILE A 25 -0.48 16.85 -13.13
C ILE A 25 -0.51 16.75 -14.64
N GLY A 26 -1.72 16.68 -15.22
CA GLY A 26 -1.93 16.73 -16.65
C GLY A 26 -1.52 18.07 -17.27
N THR A 27 -0.98 18.02 -18.48
CA THR A 27 -0.46 19.21 -19.17
C THR A 27 -1.51 19.97 -20.01
N LEU A 28 -2.69 19.35 -20.23
CA LEU A 28 -3.77 19.94 -21.04
C LEU A 28 -4.68 20.91 -20.27
N ALA A 29 -4.54 20.98 -18.95
CA ALA A 29 -5.34 21.88 -18.13
C ALA A 29 -5.04 23.35 -18.46
N ASN A 30 -6.10 24.18 -18.48
CA ASN A 30 -5.96 25.62 -18.62
C ASN A 30 -4.96 26.18 -17.58
N PRO A 31 -4.02 27.09 -17.96
CA PRO A 31 -3.00 27.61 -17.05
C PRO A 31 -3.52 28.15 -15.71
N ALA A 32 -4.67 28.83 -15.74
CA ALA A 32 -5.27 29.38 -14.53
C ALA A 32 -5.82 28.27 -13.61
N ILE A 33 -6.44 27.25 -14.18
CA ILE A 33 -6.91 26.07 -13.42
C ILE A 33 -5.73 25.28 -12.90
N ARG A 34 -4.71 25.08 -13.72
CA ARG A 34 -3.47 24.40 -13.33
C ARG A 34 -2.81 25.08 -12.15
N GLN A 35 -2.68 26.40 -12.17
CA GLN A 35 -2.09 27.16 -11.07
C GLN A 35 -2.91 27.02 -9.77
N LYS A 36 -4.24 27.11 -9.86
CA LYS A 36 -5.12 26.90 -8.71
C LYS A 36 -4.98 25.50 -8.12
N LEU A 37 -4.90 24.48 -8.99
CA LEU A 37 -4.70 23.09 -8.58
C LEU A 37 -3.36 22.90 -7.86
N ILE A 38 -2.26 23.44 -8.41
CA ILE A 38 -0.94 23.38 -7.78
C ILE A 38 -0.97 24.03 -6.39
N THR A 39 -1.57 25.20 -6.28
CA THR A 39 -1.70 25.92 -5.01
C THR A 39 -2.50 25.10 -4.00
N PHE A 40 -3.62 24.52 -4.42
CA PHE A 40 -4.46 23.65 -3.60
C PHE A 40 -3.71 22.41 -3.11
N LEU A 41 -3.01 21.71 -4.02
CA LEU A 41 -2.23 20.51 -3.66
C LEU A 41 -1.10 20.84 -2.66
N ARG A 42 -0.42 21.96 -2.84
CA ARG A 42 0.62 22.42 -1.91
C ARG A 42 0.07 22.81 -0.55
N SER A 43 -1.12 23.40 -0.50
CA SER A 43 -1.79 23.75 0.76
C SER A 43 -2.25 22.54 1.55
N ASN A 44 -2.49 21.42 0.87
CA ASN A 44 -2.96 20.15 1.45
C ASN A 44 -1.90 19.04 1.33
N ARG A 45 -0.62 19.39 1.38
CA ARG A 45 0.47 18.42 1.23
C ARG A 45 0.52 17.37 2.34
N ASP A 46 -0.04 17.66 3.50
CA ASP A 46 -0.13 16.82 4.67
C ASP A 46 -1.03 15.58 4.49
N VAL A 47 -1.94 15.62 3.50
CA VAL A 47 -2.80 14.46 3.18
C VAL A 47 -2.12 13.42 2.28
N PHE A 48 -0.93 13.74 1.75
CA PHE A 48 -0.18 12.82 0.89
C PHE A 48 0.80 11.98 1.69
N ALA A 49 0.96 10.72 1.31
CA ALA A 49 1.95 9.81 1.86
C ALA A 49 2.97 9.42 0.77
N TRP A 50 4.23 9.78 0.93
CA TRP A 50 5.35 9.40 0.05
C TRP A 50 6.10 8.18 0.58
N SER A 51 5.99 7.91 1.88
CA SER A 51 6.62 6.78 2.56
C SER A 51 5.63 6.08 3.50
N HIS A 52 5.97 4.87 3.93
CA HIS A 52 5.17 4.16 4.93
C HIS A 52 5.07 4.93 6.27
N LYS A 53 6.06 5.77 6.60
CA LYS A 53 6.07 6.59 7.82
C LYS A 53 5.00 7.68 7.79
N ASP A 54 4.61 8.13 6.60
CA ASP A 54 3.57 9.16 6.43
C ASP A 54 2.15 8.58 6.59
N MET A 55 2.02 7.25 6.64
CA MET A 55 0.75 6.54 6.79
C MET A 55 0.51 6.21 8.26
N LEU A 56 -0.01 7.17 9.02
CA LEU A 56 -0.20 7.04 10.47
C LEU A 56 -1.22 5.98 10.88
N GLY A 57 -2.10 5.57 9.95
CA GLY A 57 -3.18 4.62 10.24
C GLY A 57 -4.30 5.24 11.08
N ILE A 58 -5.19 4.37 11.56
CA ILE A 58 -6.29 4.75 12.44
C ILE A 58 -5.92 4.34 13.86
N ASP A 59 -6.19 5.19 14.84
CA ASP A 59 -5.96 4.87 16.25
C ASP A 59 -6.72 3.59 16.63
N PRO A 60 -6.05 2.59 17.22
CA PRO A 60 -6.68 1.32 17.61
C PRO A 60 -7.85 1.47 18.59
N SER A 61 -7.94 2.59 19.31
CA SER A 61 -9.10 2.89 20.17
C SER A 61 -10.34 3.25 19.38
N VAL A 62 -10.19 3.74 18.14
CA VAL A 62 -11.29 4.08 17.24
C VAL A 62 -11.78 2.84 16.51
N MET A 63 -10.86 2.10 15.86
CA MET A 63 -11.20 0.90 15.11
C MET A 63 -10.00 -0.02 14.93
N VAL A 64 -10.22 -1.31 15.05
CA VAL A 64 -9.27 -2.35 14.65
C VAL A 64 -9.97 -3.39 13.78
N HIS A 65 -9.32 -3.79 12.70
CA HIS A 65 -9.77 -4.93 11.90
C HIS A 65 -9.17 -6.22 12.48
N ARG A 66 -10.04 -7.14 12.91
CA ARG A 66 -9.63 -8.46 13.37
C ARG A 66 -10.00 -9.50 12.32
N LEU A 67 -9.05 -10.36 11.98
CA LEU A 67 -9.32 -11.46 11.07
C LEU A 67 -10.33 -12.43 11.70
N ASN A 68 -11.37 -12.76 10.96
CA ASN A 68 -12.39 -13.75 11.39
C ASN A 68 -11.91 -15.16 11.04
N VAL A 69 -10.94 -15.66 11.82
CA VAL A 69 -10.41 -17.01 11.64
C VAL A 69 -11.35 -18.02 12.29
N SER A 70 -11.88 -18.96 11.49
CA SER A 70 -12.75 -20.01 11.99
C SER A 70 -11.99 -20.97 12.92
N PRO A 71 -12.47 -21.23 14.14
CA PRO A 71 -11.83 -22.15 15.08
C PRO A 71 -11.82 -23.62 14.60
N SER A 72 -12.61 -23.96 13.60
CA SER A 72 -12.61 -25.32 13.00
C SER A 72 -11.38 -25.59 12.11
N PHE A 73 -10.63 -24.54 11.75
CA PHE A 73 -9.40 -24.69 10.97
C PHE A 73 -8.17 -24.62 11.87
N PRO A 74 -7.39 -25.71 11.99
CA PRO A 74 -6.16 -25.68 12.76
C PRO A 74 -5.13 -24.72 12.11
N PRO A 75 -4.34 -24.00 12.93
CA PRO A 75 -3.28 -23.15 12.41
C PRO A 75 -2.27 -23.93 11.57
N VAL A 76 -1.89 -23.36 10.44
CA VAL A 76 -0.89 -23.93 9.53
C VAL A 76 0.43 -23.18 9.68
N ARG A 77 1.52 -23.94 9.82
CA ARG A 77 2.90 -23.42 9.85
C ARG A 77 3.61 -23.91 8.60
N GLN A 78 3.64 -23.09 7.56
CA GLN A 78 4.30 -23.43 6.31
C GLN A 78 5.81 -23.66 6.56
N LYS A 79 6.37 -24.72 5.93
CA LYS A 79 7.81 -24.96 5.99
C LYS A 79 8.56 -23.81 5.33
N LYS A 80 9.60 -23.30 6.02
CA LYS A 80 10.43 -22.17 5.52
C LYS A 80 10.98 -22.50 4.13
N ARG A 81 10.77 -21.60 3.18
CA ARG A 81 11.39 -21.65 1.85
C ARG A 81 12.83 -21.11 1.91
N VAL A 82 13.71 -21.72 1.15
CA VAL A 82 15.09 -21.25 0.99
C VAL A 82 15.15 -20.42 -0.29
N PHE A 83 15.74 -19.26 -0.22
CA PHE A 83 15.90 -18.36 -1.36
C PHE A 83 17.37 -18.20 -1.76
N ALA A 84 17.59 -17.76 -2.98
CA ALA A 84 18.92 -17.32 -3.40
C ALA A 84 19.33 -16.04 -2.62
N PRO A 85 20.63 -15.82 -2.37
CA PRO A 85 21.12 -14.70 -1.53
C PRO A 85 20.62 -13.31 -1.96
N GLU A 86 20.39 -13.10 -3.25
CA GLU A 86 19.84 -11.85 -3.77
C GLU A 86 18.43 -11.58 -3.23
N ARG A 87 17.58 -12.63 -3.24
CA ARG A 87 16.21 -12.53 -2.73
C ARG A 87 16.17 -12.37 -1.21
N ASP A 88 17.04 -13.08 -0.49
CA ASP A 88 17.15 -12.94 0.96
C ASP A 88 17.53 -11.51 1.36
N ARG A 89 18.47 -10.88 0.65
CA ARG A 89 18.83 -9.48 0.86
C ARG A 89 17.65 -8.53 0.58
N ALA A 90 16.89 -8.78 -0.48
CA ALA A 90 15.71 -7.99 -0.81
C ALA A 90 14.60 -8.13 0.25
N ILE A 91 14.38 -9.35 0.75
CA ILE A 91 13.44 -9.62 1.85
C ILE A 91 13.87 -8.89 3.12
N ALA A 92 15.14 -9.04 3.52
CA ALA A 92 15.66 -8.40 4.73
C ALA A 92 15.53 -6.87 4.68
N LYS A 93 15.78 -6.26 3.51
CA LYS A 93 15.62 -4.82 3.30
C LYS A 93 14.15 -4.39 3.47
N GLU A 94 13.22 -5.12 2.88
CA GLU A 94 11.79 -4.77 2.96
C GLU A 94 11.22 -4.99 4.36
N VAL A 95 11.59 -6.09 5.03
CA VAL A 95 11.20 -6.36 6.43
C VAL A 95 11.68 -5.24 7.35
N ARG A 96 12.96 -4.84 7.24
CA ARG A 96 13.50 -3.73 8.05
C ARG A 96 12.71 -2.43 7.82
N LYS A 97 12.43 -2.08 6.56
CA LYS A 97 11.65 -0.90 6.21
C LYS A 97 10.25 -0.92 6.84
N LEU A 98 9.57 -2.07 6.83
CA LEU A 98 8.24 -2.22 7.43
C LEU A 98 8.29 -2.19 8.97
N GLN A 99 9.35 -2.72 9.59
CA GLN A 99 9.56 -2.64 11.03
C GLN A 99 9.84 -1.19 11.47
N GLU A 100 10.73 -0.48 10.77
CA GLU A 100 11.05 0.92 11.03
C GLU A 100 9.82 1.84 10.89
N ALA A 101 8.88 1.48 10.01
CA ALA A 101 7.62 2.18 9.83
C ALA A 101 6.49 1.68 10.78
N SER A 102 6.79 0.76 11.69
CA SER A 102 5.84 0.16 12.65
C SER A 102 4.65 -0.58 12.00
N PHE A 103 4.77 -0.98 10.74
CA PHE A 103 3.76 -1.78 10.04
C PHE A 103 3.75 -3.24 10.47
N ILE A 104 4.90 -3.76 10.88
CA ILE A 104 5.08 -5.11 11.38
C ILE A 104 5.94 -5.10 12.65
N ARG A 105 5.76 -6.11 13.48
CA ARG A 105 6.56 -6.34 14.68
C ARG A 105 7.04 -7.79 14.74
N GLU A 106 8.11 -8.02 15.44
CA GLU A 106 8.56 -9.36 15.77
C GLU A 106 7.61 -10.02 16.78
N VAL A 107 7.33 -11.30 16.56
CA VAL A 107 6.53 -12.12 17.48
C VAL A 107 7.22 -13.45 17.71
N TYR A 108 7.12 -13.98 18.93
CA TYR A 108 7.64 -15.28 19.31
C TYR A 108 6.53 -16.33 19.27
N TYR A 109 6.87 -17.53 18.80
CA TYR A 109 5.97 -18.70 18.76
C TYR A 109 4.62 -18.46 18.08
N PRO A 110 4.60 -17.90 16.87
CA PRO A 110 3.33 -17.65 16.18
C PRO A 110 2.61 -18.96 15.85
N ASN A 111 1.29 -18.97 15.96
CA ASN A 111 0.46 -20.12 15.57
C ASN A 111 0.41 -20.32 14.06
N TRP A 112 0.31 -19.22 13.31
CA TRP A 112 0.30 -19.19 11.85
C TRP A 112 1.64 -18.77 11.31
N LEU A 113 2.17 -19.49 10.31
CA LEU A 113 3.36 -19.09 9.58
C LEU A 113 3.11 -19.19 8.09
N ALA A 114 3.30 -18.07 7.39
CA ALA A 114 3.22 -17.98 5.94
C ALA A 114 4.58 -17.61 5.34
N ASN A 115 4.86 -18.15 4.16
CA ASN A 115 6.09 -17.83 3.45
C ASN A 115 5.97 -16.51 2.68
N VAL A 116 7.10 -15.86 2.53
CA VAL A 116 7.25 -14.74 1.61
C VAL A 116 7.33 -15.25 0.18
N VAL A 117 6.75 -14.50 -0.76
CA VAL A 117 6.85 -14.71 -2.20
C VAL A 117 7.44 -13.46 -2.83
N MET A 118 8.56 -13.62 -3.53
CA MET A 118 9.24 -12.50 -4.19
C MET A 118 8.91 -12.48 -5.68
N VAL A 119 8.35 -11.37 -6.14
CA VAL A 119 7.98 -11.15 -7.55
C VAL A 119 8.80 -10.00 -8.12
N LYS A 120 9.42 -10.21 -9.28
CA LYS A 120 10.16 -9.16 -9.98
C LYS A 120 9.20 -8.33 -10.82
N LYS A 121 9.17 -7.01 -10.60
CA LYS A 121 8.38 -6.07 -11.42
C LYS A 121 9.04 -5.86 -12.78
N ALA A 122 8.28 -5.36 -13.76
CA ALA A 122 8.84 -4.97 -15.06
C ALA A 122 9.97 -3.93 -14.94
N SER A 123 9.94 -3.08 -13.90
CA SER A 123 11.01 -2.12 -13.57
C SER A 123 12.28 -2.75 -12.99
N GLY A 124 12.37 -4.09 -12.88
CA GLY A 124 13.48 -4.81 -12.27
C GLY A 124 13.48 -4.83 -10.74
N LYS A 125 12.64 -4.05 -10.07
CA LYS A 125 12.55 -4.02 -8.60
C LYS A 125 11.79 -5.24 -8.06
N TRP A 126 12.17 -5.72 -6.88
CA TRP A 126 11.46 -6.78 -6.19
C TRP A 126 10.20 -6.27 -5.49
N ARG A 127 9.13 -7.07 -5.54
CA ARG A 127 7.93 -6.92 -4.71
C ARG A 127 7.87 -8.10 -3.76
N MET A 128 7.80 -7.83 -2.47
CA MET A 128 7.52 -8.82 -1.44
C MET A 128 6.01 -9.01 -1.30
N CYS A 129 5.56 -10.24 -1.36
CA CYS A 129 4.20 -10.66 -1.07
C CYS A 129 4.24 -11.72 0.03
N VAL A 130 3.11 -12.03 0.66
CA VAL A 130 2.98 -13.09 1.65
C VAL A 130 1.95 -14.11 1.17
N ASP A 131 2.27 -15.39 1.30
CA ASP A 131 1.41 -16.49 0.89
C ASP A 131 0.36 -16.78 1.97
N PHE A 132 -0.75 -16.05 1.93
CA PHE A 132 -1.87 -16.24 2.86
C PHE A 132 -2.86 -17.33 2.44
N THR A 133 -2.49 -18.25 1.53
CA THR A 133 -3.39 -19.27 1.00
C THR A 133 -4.08 -20.08 2.10
N ASP A 134 -3.33 -20.51 3.11
CA ASP A 134 -3.90 -21.34 4.19
C ASP A 134 -4.71 -20.49 5.17
N LEU A 135 -4.28 -19.30 5.49
CA LEU A 135 -5.03 -18.36 6.32
C LEU A 135 -6.35 -17.94 5.65
N ASN A 136 -6.34 -17.70 4.33
CA ASN A 136 -7.53 -17.36 3.57
C ASN A 136 -8.57 -18.50 3.53
N LYS A 137 -8.13 -19.77 3.60
CA LYS A 137 -9.05 -20.91 3.74
C LYS A 137 -9.75 -20.92 5.10
N ALA A 138 -9.06 -20.47 6.14
CA ALA A 138 -9.58 -20.42 7.51
C ALA A 138 -10.47 -19.18 7.77
N CYS A 139 -10.37 -18.15 6.94
CA CYS A 139 -11.19 -16.95 7.04
C CYS A 139 -12.40 -17.07 6.09
N PRO A 140 -13.64 -17.01 6.60
CA PRO A 140 -14.81 -16.89 5.74
C PRO A 140 -14.67 -15.69 4.82
N LYS A 141 -15.07 -15.84 3.57
CA LYS A 141 -15.05 -14.73 2.62
C LYS A 141 -16.04 -13.66 3.09
N ASP A 142 -15.58 -12.42 3.11
CA ASP A 142 -16.48 -11.28 3.26
C ASP A 142 -17.33 -11.17 1.99
N SER A 143 -18.63 -11.21 2.16
CA SER A 143 -19.60 -11.05 1.06
C SER A 143 -19.91 -9.58 0.76
N TYR A 144 -19.27 -8.64 1.48
CA TYR A 144 -19.46 -7.21 1.22
C TYR A 144 -18.87 -6.83 -0.14
N PRO A 145 -19.68 -6.28 -1.06
CA PRO A 145 -19.18 -5.85 -2.36
C PRO A 145 -18.21 -4.68 -2.18
N LEU A 146 -17.03 -4.78 -2.80
CA LEU A 146 -16.11 -3.64 -2.85
C LEU A 146 -16.79 -2.47 -3.56
N LEU A 147 -16.82 -1.33 -2.88
CA LEU A 147 -17.28 -0.09 -3.51
C LEU A 147 -16.33 0.27 -4.68
N ARG A 148 -16.91 0.65 -5.79
CA ARG A 148 -16.13 1.15 -6.92
C ARG A 148 -15.59 2.52 -6.55
N VAL A 149 -14.29 2.74 -6.75
CA VAL A 149 -13.61 4.00 -6.35
C VAL A 149 -14.21 5.22 -7.07
N ASP A 150 -14.55 5.08 -8.35
CA ASP A 150 -15.23 6.10 -9.15
C ASP A 150 -16.57 6.52 -8.52
N VAL A 151 -17.41 5.55 -8.13
CA VAL A 151 -18.70 5.82 -7.48
C VAL A 151 -18.51 6.50 -6.12
N LEU A 152 -17.47 6.10 -5.37
CA LEU A 152 -17.16 6.70 -4.07
C LEU A 152 -16.71 8.15 -4.22
N VAL A 153 -15.86 8.45 -5.19
CA VAL A 153 -15.41 9.80 -5.52
C VAL A 153 -16.59 10.67 -5.95
N ASP A 154 -17.44 10.17 -6.86
CA ASP A 154 -18.62 10.91 -7.32
C ASP A 154 -19.61 11.20 -6.18
N SER A 155 -19.80 10.25 -5.25
CA SER A 155 -20.70 10.45 -4.10
C SER A 155 -20.16 11.45 -3.08
N THR A 156 -18.85 11.63 -2.99
CA THR A 156 -18.20 12.59 -2.07
C THR A 156 -17.95 13.96 -2.68
N ALA A 157 -18.00 14.08 -4.01
CA ALA A 157 -17.75 15.35 -4.72
C ALA A 157 -18.83 16.42 -4.50
N GLN A 158 -19.97 16.07 -3.87
CA GLN A 158 -21.09 16.99 -3.57
C GLN A 158 -21.15 17.43 -2.10
N HIS A 159 -20.17 17.05 -1.29
CA HIS A 159 -20.05 17.38 0.15
C HIS A 159 -18.71 18.10 0.42
#